data_8d06c72058d2688183e47a7a3484f88f
#
_entry.id   8d06c72058d2688183e47a7a3484f88f
#
_cell.length_a   1.000
_cell.length_b   1.000
_cell.length_c   1.000
_cell.angle_alpha   90.00
_cell.angle_beta   90.00
_cell.angle_gamma   90.00
#
_symmetry.space_group_name_H-M   'P 1'
#
loop_
_entity.id
_entity.type
_entity.pdbx_description
1 polymer ?
#
loop_
_entity_poly.entity_id
_entity_poly.type
_entity_poly.pdbx_seq_one_letter_code
_entity_poly.pdbx_strand_id
1 'polypeptide(L)'
;MKYTATDKTAKEKTKSKNIKTRVIPGYHLSLGIVVTMLSVIVLIPLASVLVYSLKISPGDFVALIMKENVRNAFITSITSSFIAAIVNVVFGLIVAWTLVKYDFPGKWLLDGLIELPFALPTAVAGITLSKLYSGTGFFGKGLGKLGIDVAYTQAGIVVALVFVLSLIHISEPTRR
;
A
#
# COMPACT_ATOMS: atom_id res chain seq x y z
N MET A 1 49.71 -33.90 -39.08
CA MET A 1 49.53 -32.64 -38.33
C MET A 1 48.32 -32.75 -37.45
N LYS A 2 48.51 -33.14 -36.16
CA LYS A 2 47.44 -33.23 -35.16
C LYS A 2 47.43 -31.90 -34.40
N TYR A 3 46.46 -31.05 -34.66
CA TYR A 3 46.23 -29.85 -33.84
C TYR A 3 45.38 -30.24 -32.64
N THR A 4 45.97 -30.14 -31.49
CA THR A 4 45.39 -30.43 -30.19
C THR A 4 44.38 -29.38 -29.80
N ALA A 5 43.09 -29.77 -29.76
CA ALA A 5 41.94 -28.96 -29.33
C ALA A 5 41.84 -28.76 -27.81
N THR A 6 42.90 -29.07 -27.06
CA THR A 6 42.87 -29.15 -25.58
C THR A 6 43.35 -27.88 -24.87
N ASP A 7 43.84 -26.89 -25.58
CA ASP A 7 44.41 -25.70 -24.93
C ASP A 7 43.45 -24.48 -24.86
N LYS A 8 42.27 -24.54 -25.48
CA LYS A 8 41.28 -23.43 -25.40
C LYS A 8 40.30 -23.54 -24.22
N THR A 9 40.10 -24.74 -23.69
CA THR A 9 39.19 -24.95 -22.59
C THR A 9 39.79 -24.69 -21.21
N ALA A 10 41.10 -24.63 -21.09
CA ALA A 10 41.79 -24.32 -19.83
C ALA A 10 41.89 -22.82 -19.52
N LYS A 11 41.85 -21.96 -20.54
CA LYS A 11 41.90 -20.49 -20.34
C LYS A 11 40.58 -19.81 -20.09
N GLU A 12 39.47 -20.48 -20.31
CA GLU A 12 38.15 -19.89 -20.13
C GLU A 12 37.60 -20.05 -18.69
N LYS A 13 38.23 -20.91 -17.88
CA LYS A 13 37.76 -21.18 -16.49
C LYS A 13 38.35 -20.26 -15.42
N THR A 14 39.21 -19.29 -15.76
CA THR A 14 39.86 -18.44 -14.76
C THR A 14 39.54 -16.96 -14.92
N LYS A 15 38.34 -16.62 -15.39
CA LYS A 15 37.86 -15.25 -15.29
C LYS A 15 36.54 -15.20 -14.51
N SER A 16 36.54 -15.83 -13.32
CA SER A 16 35.62 -15.45 -12.27
C SER A 16 35.95 -14.00 -11.92
N LYS A 17 35.22 -13.10 -12.59
CA LYS A 17 35.29 -11.67 -12.36
C LYS A 17 34.85 -11.45 -10.93
N ASN A 18 35.79 -11.27 -10.01
CA ASN A 18 35.54 -10.67 -8.72
C ASN A 18 34.79 -9.36 -8.98
N ILE A 19 33.47 -9.43 -8.90
CA ILE A 19 32.62 -8.25 -8.82
C ILE A 19 32.98 -7.65 -7.48
N LYS A 20 34.00 -6.77 -7.48
CA LYS A 20 34.22 -5.84 -6.38
C LYS A 20 32.89 -5.06 -6.29
N THR A 21 32.04 -5.46 -5.35
CA THR A 21 30.95 -4.65 -4.91
C THR A 21 31.53 -3.28 -4.62
N ARG A 22 31.25 -2.31 -5.47
CA ARG A 22 31.59 -0.92 -5.25
C ARG A 22 30.78 -0.45 -4.07
N VAL A 23 31.26 -0.76 -2.87
CA VAL A 23 30.68 -0.24 -1.66
C VAL A 23 31.02 1.24 -1.64
N ILE A 24 30.00 2.07 -1.73
CA ILE A 24 30.13 3.53 -1.64
C ILE A 24 30.87 3.81 -0.31
N PRO A 25 31.97 4.57 -0.31
CA PRO A 25 32.66 4.89 0.94
C PRO A 25 31.69 5.57 1.90
N GLY A 26 31.56 5.02 3.12
CA GLY A 26 30.58 5.48 4.11
C GLY A 26 29.24 4.75 4.13
N TYR A 27 28.95 3.83 3.18
CA TYR A 27 27.70 3.08 3.13
C TYR A 27 27.37 2.37 4.45
N HIS A 28 28.33 1.67 5.04
CA HIS A 28 28.12 0.96 6.30
C HIS A 28 27.85 1.90 7.48
N LEU A 29 28.50 3.06 7.51
CA LEU A 29 28.26 4.07 8.53
C LEU A 29 26.85 4.68 8.37
N SER A 30 26.51 5.09 7.17
CA SER A 30 25.19 5.66 6.84
C SER A 30 24.07 4.64 7.11
N LEU A 31 24.24 3.39 6.65
CA LEU A 31 23.29 2.32 6.93
C LEU A 31 23.15 2.07 8.43
N GLY A 32 24.24 2.02 9.17
CA GLY A 32 24.23 1.83 10.62
C GLY A 32 23.43 2.93 11.34
N ILE A 33 23.67 4.19 11.00
CA ILE A 33 22.94 5.33 11.58
C ILE A 33 21.45 5.26 11.25
N VAL A 34 21.08 5.01 9.98
CA VAL A 34 19.69 4.92 9.55
C VAL A 34 18.97 3.77 10.24
N VAL A 35 19.57 2.57 10.27
CA VAL A 35 18.97 1.40 10.94
C VAL A 35 18.82 1.64 12.43
N THR A 36 19.84 2.22 13.09
CA THR A 36 19.75 2.53 14.53
C THR A 36 18.66 3.55 14.82
N MET A 37 18.59 4.64 14.06
CA MET A 37 17.55 5.66 14.20
C MET A 37 16.15 5.07 13.97
N LEU A 38 15.98 4.29 12.92
CA LEU A 38 14.73 3.65 12.61
C LEU A 38 14.33 2.65 13.70
N SER A 39 15.28 1.85 14.20
CA SER A 39 15.05 0.92 15.29
C SER A 39 14.60 1.64 16.56
N VAL A 40 15.26 2.72 16.94
CA VAL A 40 14.91 3.51 18.14
C VAL A 40 13.49 4.08 17.98
N ILE A 41 13.19 4.70 16.85
CA ILE A 41 11.87 5.33 16.58
C ILE A 41 10.74 4.28 16.58
N VAL A 42 11.00 3.07 16.11
CA VAL A 42 9.99 2.01 16.03
C VAL A 42 9.93 1.18 17.30
N LEU A 43 11.09 0.78 17.86
CA LEU A 43 11.11 -0.14 19.00
C LEU A 43 10.68 0.51 20.31
N ILE A 44 10.93 1.81 20.52
CA ILE A 44 10.51 2.49 21.75
C ILE A 44 8.99 2.51 21.89
N PRO A 45 8.19 2.95 20.89
CA PRO A 45 6.74 2.88 20.98
C PRO A 45 6.21 1.46 21.11
N LEU A 46 6.77 0.49 20.38
CA LEU A 46 6.38 -0.92 20.49
C LEU A 46 6.67 -1.49 21.89
N ALA A 47 7.84 -1.23 22.43
CA ALA A 47 8.18 -1.64 23.79
C ALA A 47 7.24 -0.98 24.84
N SER A 48 6.90 0.28 24.63
CA SER A 48 5.94 0.99 25.48
C SER A 48 4.57 0.30 25.48
N VAL A 49 4.05 -0.05 24.28
CA VAL A 49 2.77 -0.78 24.17
C VAL A 49 2.83 -2.12 24.89
N LEU A 50 3.93 -2.88 24.70
CA LEU A 50 4.11 -4.16 25.41
C LEU A 50 4.13 -3.99 26.91
N VAL A 51 4.91 -3.03 27.45
CA VAL A 51 4.99 -2.78 28.89
C VAL A 51 3.65 -2.35 29.47
N TYR A 52 2.90 -1.50 28.77
CA TYR A 52 1.55 -1.12 29.18
C TYR A 52 0.57 -2.30 29.14
N SER A 53 0.66 -3.12 28.09
CA SER A 53 -0.19 -4.31 27.94
C SER A 53 0.01 -5.32 29.07
N LEU A 54 1.26 -5.51 29.53
CA LEU A 54 1.58 -6.41 30.64
C LEU A 54 1.06 -5.92 32.01
N LYS A 55 0.74 -4.64 32.16
CA LYS A 55 0.15 -4.07 33.37
C LYS A 55 -1.35 -4.29 33.48
N ILE A 56 -2.01 -4.66 32.38
CA ILE A 56 -3.46 -4.87 32.33
C ILE A 56 -3.74 -6.29 32.77
N SER A 57 -4.63 -6.47 33.72
CA SER A 57 -5.12 -7.80 34.10
C SER A 57 -5.79 -8.48 32.91
N PRO A 58 -5.67 -9.83 32.77
CA PRO A 58 -6.34 -10.56 31.67
C PRO A 58 -7.88 -10.32 31.69
N GLY A 59 -8.48 -10.15 32.86
CA GLY A 59 -9.91 -9.82 33.00
C GLY A 59 -10.24 -8.42 32.45
N ASP A 60 -9.43 -7.42 32.79
CA ASP A 60 -9.59 -6.05 32.28
C ASP A 60 -9.35 -5.96 30.77
N PHE A 61 -8.44 -6.77 30.25
CA PHE A 61 -8.18 -6.85 28.81
C PHE A 61 -9.41 -7.36 28.06
N VAL A 62 -10.03 -8.44 28.54
CA VAL A 62 -11.28 -8.96 27.96
C VAL A 62 -12.41 -7.93 28.09
N ALA A 63 -12.53 -7.28 29.23
CA ALA A 63 -13.52 -6.23 29.44
C ALA A 63 -13.32 -5.02 28.52
N LEU A 64 -12.07 -4.66 28.20
CA LEU A 64 -11.73 -3.61 27.23
C LEU A 64 -12.18 -3.98 25.82
N ILE A 65 -11.91 -5.22 25.38
CA ILE A 65 -12.32 -5.70 24.06
C ILE A 65 -13.83 -5.76 23.93
N MET A 66 -14.52 -6.12 25.03
CA MET A 66 -15.99 -6.20 25.06
C MET A 66 -16.68 -4.84 25.12
N LYS A 67 -15.94 -3.75 25.35
CA LYS A 67 -16.55 -2.40 25.31
C LYS A 67 -17.16 -2.15 23.94
N GLU A 68 -18.35 -1.57 23.95
CA GLU A 68 -19.15 -1.32 22.76
C GLU A 68 -18.38 -0.53 21.70
N ASN A 69 -17.66 0.51 22.11
CA ASN A 69 -16.85 1.33 21.19
C ASN A 69 -15.76 0.53 20.50
N VAL A 70 -15.08 -0.36 21.23
CA VAL A 70 -13.99 -1.20 20.68
C VAL A 70 -14.57 -2.23 19.72
N ARG A 71 -15.64 -2.91 20.14
CA ARG A 71 -16.34 -3.88 19.29
C ARG A 71 -16.86 -3.23 18.01
N ASN A 72 -17.49 -2.07 18.11
CA ASN A 72 -18.02 -1.34 16.96
C ASN A 72 -16.89 -0.88 16.03
N ALA A 73 -15.74 -0.47 16.56
CA ALA A 73 -14.56 -0.13 15.76
C ALA A 73 -14.05 -1.35 14.97
N PHE A 74 -13.95 -2.53 15.58
CA PHE A 74 -13.58 -3.76 14.90
C PHE A 74 -14.59 -4.14 13.82
N ILE A 75 -15.87 -4.13 14.12
CA ILE A 75 -16.94 -4.45 13.16
C ILE A 75 -16.87 -3.48 11.96
N THR A 76 -16.79 -2.18 12.24
CA THR A 76 -16.69 -1.16 11.18
C THR A 76 -15.45 -1.36 10.30
N SER A 77 -14.29 -1.61 10.91
CA SER A 77 -13.05 -1.82 10.17
C SER A 77 -13.11 -3.06 9.28
N ILE A 78 -13.54 -4.20 9.84
CA ILE A 78 -13.63 -5.47 9.11
C ILE A 78 -14.66 -5.37 7.98
N THR A 79 -15.85 -4.85 8.29
CA THR A 79 -16.94 -4.72 7.31
C THR A 79 -16.54 -3.77 6.16
N SER A 80 -15.96 -2.61 6.50
CA SER A 80 -15.53 -1.63 5.49
C SER A 80 -14.41 -2.19 4.62
N SER A 81 -13.44 -2.90 5.19
CA SER A 81 -12.36 -3.53 4.44
C SER A 81 -12.87 -4.64 3.52
N PHE A 82 -13.82 -5.44 3.99
CA PHE A 82 -14.40 -6.52 3.18
C PHE A 82 -15.21 -5.97 2.01
N ILE A 83 -16.05 -4.96 2.24
CA ILE A 83 -16.80 -4.28 1.19
C ILE A 83 -15.85 -3.64 0.17
N ALA A 84 -14.83 -2.91 0.64
CA ALA A 84 -13.84 -2.30 -0.23
C ALA A 84 -13.07 -3.33 -1.06
N ALA A 85 -12.72 -4.48 -0.49
CA ALA A 85 -12.05 -5.56 -1.19
C ALA A 85 -12.92 -6.14 -2.31
N ILE A 86 -14.21 -6.40 -2.06
CA ILE A 86 -15.15 -6.89 -3.08
C ILE A 86 -15.29 -5.88 -4.22
N VAL A 87 -15.48 -4.61 -3.89
CA VAL A 87 -15.60 -3.54 -4.88
C VAL A 87 -14.32 -3.46 -5.73
N ASN A 88 -13.15 -3.51 -5.11
CA ASN A 88 -11.87 -3.46 -5.82
C ASN A 88 -11.63 -4.70 -6.70
N VAL A 89 -12.01 -5.89 -6.25
CA VAL A 89 -11.88 -7.10 -7.07
C VAL A 89 -12.74 -6.97 -8.32
N VAL A 90 -13.99 -6.56 -8.19
CA VAL A 90 -14.90 -6.44 -9.34
C VAL A 90 -14.46 -5.35 -10.32
N PHE A 91 -14.29 -4.12 -9.81
CA PHE A 91 -13.93 -2.99 -10.66
C PHE A 91 -12.47 -3.05 -11.12
N GLY A 92 -11.55 -3.46 -10.26
CA GLY A 92 -10.14 -3.61 -10.60
C GLY A 92 -9.91 -4.66 -11.69
N LEU A 93 -10.64 -5.79 -11.63
CA LEU A 93 -10.57 -6.81 -12.66
C LEU A 93 -11.09 -6.29 -14.01
N ILE A 94 -12.23 -5.57 -14.01
CA ILE A 94 -12.80 -4.98 -15.23
C ILE A 94 -11.83 -3.97 -15.85
N VAL A 95 -11.28 -3.07 -15.03
CA VAL A 95 -10.34 -2.04 -15.49
C VAL A 95 -9.05 -2.67 -15.99
N ALA A 96 -8.44 -3.58 -15.23
CA ALA A 96 -7.22 -4.27 -15.62
C ALA A 96 -7.41 -5.07 -16.92
N TRP A 97 -8.53 -5.81 -17.04
CA TRP A 97 -8.86 -6.53 -18.28
C TRP A 97 -9.00 -5.59 -19.46
N THR A 98 -9.70 -4.46 -19.29
CA THR A 98 -9.91 -3.47 -20.35
C THR A 98 -8.59 -2.85 -20.81
N LEU A 99 -7.73 -2.46 -19.87
CA LEU A 99 -6.43 -1.86 -20.19
C LEU A 99 -5.47 -2.82 -20.88
N VAL A 100 -5.51 -4.11 -20.53
CA VAL A 100 -4.63 -5.12 -21.14
C VAL A 100 -5.18 -5.57 -22.50
N LYS A 101 -6.50 -5.74 -22.64
CA LYS A 101 -7.11 -6.36 -23.81
C LYS A 101 -7.41 -5.39 -24.95
N TYR A 102 -7.69 -4.12 -24.62
CA TYR A 102 -8.17 -3.15 -25.59
C TYR A 102 -7.20 -1.97 -25.71
N ASP A 103 -6.99 -1.52 -26.96
CA ASP A 103 -6.34 -0.27 -27.27
C ASP A 103 -7.40 0.74 -27.72
N PHE A 104 -7.58 1.80 -26.97
CA PHE A 104 -8.57 2.85 -27.24
C PHE A 104 -7.97 4.24 -27.04
N PRO A 105 -8.49 5.25 -27.74
CA PRO A 105 -8.02 6.63 -27.56
C PRO A 105 -8.34 7.08 -26.12
N GLY A 106 -7.32 7.58 -25.39
CA GLY A 106 -7.45 8.00 -24.00
C GLY A 106 -6.98 6.96 -22.97
N LYS A 107 -6.49 5.79 -23.38
CA LYS A 107 -5.88 4.79 -22.49
C LYS A 107 -4.81 5.39 -21.59
N TRP A 108 -3.93 6.23 -22.14
CA TRP A 108 -2.88 6.92 -21.39
C TRP A 108 -3.44 7.83 -20.26
N LEU A 109 -4.63 8.39 -20.47
CA LEU A 109 -5.29 9.21 -19.45
C LEU A 109 -5.80 8.35 -18.29
N LEU A 110 -6.33 7.16 -18.58
CA LEU A 110 -6.73 6.20 -17.57
C LEU A 110 -5.53 5.65 -16.81
N ASP A 111 -4.44 5.31 -17.50
CA ASP A 111 -3.19 4.91 -16.88
C ASP A 111 -2.66 6.01 -15.93
N GLY A 112 -2.64 7.26 -16.37
CA GLY A 112 -2.25 8.39 -15.53
C GLY A 112 -3.20 8.64 -14.35
N LEU A 113 -4.52 8.46 -14.51
CA LEU A 113 -5.50 8.58 -13.43
C LEU A 113 -5.32 7.49 -12.36
N ILE A 114 -4.91 6.30 -12.77
CA ILE A 114 -4.63 5.18 -11.87
C ILE A 114 -3.34 5.44 -11.07
N GLU A 115 -2.35 6.11 -11.67
CA GLU A 115 -1.09 6.45 -11.00
C GLU A 115 -1.21 7.66 -10.08
N LEU A 116 -2.20 8.54 -10.28
CA LEU A 116 -2.42 9.77 -9.50
C LEU A 116 -2.40 9.55 -7.99
N PRO A 117 -3.11 8.57 -7.43
CA PRO A 117 -3.13 8.37 -6.00
C PRO A 117 -1.77 7.99 -5.39
N PHE A 118 -0.84 7.36 -6.15
CA PHE A 118 0.53 7.12 -5.69
C PHE A 118 1.33 8.43 -5.54
N ALA A 119 1.03 9.41 -6.38
CA ALA A 119 1.70 10.70 -6.34
C ALA A 119 1.17 11.61 -5.22
N LEU A 120 -0.03 11.32 -4.69
CA LEU A 120 -0.66 12.14 -3.67
C LEU A 120 -0.30 11.65 -2.26
N PRO A 121 0.20 12.54 -1.38
CA PRO A 121 0.32 12.22 0.04
C PRO A 121 -1.06 11.80 0.60
N THR A 122 -1.09 10.74 1.40
CA THR A 122 -2.33 10.17 1.93
C THR A 122 -3.20 11.18 2.68
N ALA A 123 -2.57 12.14 3.37
CA ALA A 123 -3.28 13.23 4.05
C ALA A 123 -4.01 14.15 3.05
N VAL A 124 -3.38 14.47 1.93
CA VAL A 124 -3.99 15.31 0.87
C VAL A 124 -5.15 14.55 0.22
N ALA A 125 -4.97 13.26 -0.09
CA ALA A 125 -6.03 12.42 -0.61
C ALA A 125 -7.24 12.39 0.34
N GLY A 126 -7.01 12.19 1.64
CA GLY A 126 -8.06 12.18 2.66
C GLY A 126 -8.84 13.51 2.75
N ILE A 127 -8.14 14.64 2.77
CA ILE A 127 -8.77 15.97 2.79
C ILE A 127 -9.57 16.22 1.51
N THR A 128 -9.02 15.86 0.36
CA THR A 128 -9.66 16.02 -0.96
C THR A 128 -10.94 15.18 -1.04
N LEU A 129 -10.88 13.91 -0.67
CA LEU A 129 -12.06 13.03 -0.65
C LEU A 129 -13.12 13.54 0.33
N SER A 130 -12.73 13.93 1.55
CA SER A 130 -13.65 14.50 2.53
C SER A 130 -14.36 15.76 1.99
N LYS A 131 -13.63 16.64 1.32
CA LYS A 131 -14.22 17.86 0.71
C LYS A 131 -15.13 17.54 -0.47
N LEU A 132 -14.72 16.59 -1.31
CA LEU A 132 -15.44 16.19 -2.51
C LEU A 132 -16.79 15.53 -2.20
N TYR A 133 -16.83 14.71 -1.14
CA TYR A 133 -18.00 13.98 -0.67
C TYR A 133 -18.75 14.66 0.47
N SER A 134 -18.28 15.83 0.95
CA SER A 134 -19.03 16.62 1.94
C SER A 134 -20.36 17.12 1.36
N GLY A 135 -21.33 17.44 2.20
CA GLY A 135 -22.64 17.96 1.77
C GLY A 135 -22.56 19.23 0.87
N THR A 136 -21.43 19.95 0.91
CA THR A 136 -21.14 21.09 0.04
C THR A 136 -20.30 20.72 -1.19
N GLY A 137 -19.77 19.49 -1.24
CA GLY A 137 -18.91 19.00 -2.31
C GLY A 137 -19.67 18.61 -3.57
N PHE A 138 -18.93 18.41 -4.65
CA PHE A 138 -19.52 18.08 -5.95
C PHE A 138 -20.34 16.78 -5.92
N PHE A 139 -19.74 15.70 -5.40
CA PHE A 139 -20.45 14.41 -5.28
C PHE A 139 -21.39 14.36 -4.06
N GLY A 140 -21.01 15.03 -2.95
CA GLY A 140 -21.82 15.04 -1.75
C GLY A 140 -23.19 15.70 -1.96
N LYS A 141 -23.27 16.77 -2.75
CA LYS A 141 -24.57 17.39 -3.13
C LYS A 141 -25.47 16.45 -3.92
N GLY A 142 -24.90 15.65 -4.82
CA GLY A 142 -25.65 14.66 -5.59
C GLY A 142 -26.18 13.51 -4.73
N LEU A 143 -25.31 12.93 -3.92
CA LEU A 143 -25.60 11.81 -3.03
C LEU A 143 -26.54 12.22 -1.88
N GLY A 144 -26.38 13.44 -1.35
CA GLY A 144 -27.26 13.98 -0.31
C GLY A 144 -28.72 14.11 -0.76
N LYS A 145 -29.00 14.36 -2.06
CA LYS A 145 -30.36 14.33 -2.61
C LYS A 145 -30.99 12.93 -2.58
N LEU A 146 -30.15 11.88 -2.56
CA LEU A 146 -30.57 10.48 -2.43
C LEU A 146 -30.57 10.02 -0.97
N GLY A 147 -30.31 10.91 -0.01
CA GLY A 147 -30.24 10.59 1.41
C GLY A 147 -28.97 9.82 1.82
N ILE A 148 -27.92 9.86 0.99
CA ILE A 148 -26.66 9.14 1.25
C ILE A 148 -25.57 10.14 1.66
N ASP A 149 -25.21 10.10 2.94
CA ASP A 149 -24.08 10.85 3.47
C ASP A 149 -22.81 9.97 3.45
N VAL A 150 -21.78 10.43 2.76
CA VAL A 150 -20.53 9.70 2.61
C VAL A 150 -19.42 10.26 3.51
N ALA A 151 -19.29 11.59 3.59
CA ALA A 151 -18.21 12.20 4.38
C ALA A 151 -18.38 11.89 5.87
N TYR A 152 -17.28 11.44 6.51
CA TYR A 152 -17.22 11.08 7.94
C TYR A 152 -18.14 9.92 8.37
N THR A 153 -18.58 9.09 7.42
CA THR A 153 -19.37 7.89 7.66
C THR A 153 -18.62 6.61 7.29
N GLN A 154 -19.20 5.45 7.59
CA GLN A 154 -18.65 4.17 7.16
C GLN A 154 -18.52 4.08 5.63
N ALA A 155 -19.48 4.65 4.90
CA ALA A 155 -19.40 4.75 3.44
C ALA A 155 -18.17 5.53 2.98
N GLY A 156 -17.81 6.61 3.67
CA GLY A 156 -16.58 7.37 3.40
C GLY A 156 -15.31 6.56 3.62
N ILE A 157 -15.28 5.72 4.65
CA ILE A 157 -14.15 4.80 4.88
C ILE A 157 -14.03 3.81 3.72
N VAL A 158 -15.13 3.24 3.25
CA VAL A 158 -15.15 2.33 2.09
C VAL A 158 -14.63 3.03 0.84
N VAL A 159 -15.12 4.24 0.53
CA VAL A 159 -14.66 5.02 -0.62
C VAL A 159 -13.16 5.31 -0.54
N ALA A 160 -12.66 5.71 0.63
CA ALA A 160 -11.24 5.95 0.83
C ALA A 160 -10.40 4.68 0.65
N LEU A 161 -10.87 3.54 1.19
CA LEU A 161 -10.20 2.25 1.02
C LEU A 161 -10.22 1.79 -0.44
N VAL A 162 -11.35 1.92 -1.14
CA VAL A 162 -11.44 1.60 -2.57
C VAL A 162 -10.46 2.45 -3.36
N PHE A 163 -10.40 3.75 -3.08
CA PHE A 163 -9.46 4.67 -3.73
C PHE A 163 -8.00 4.26 -3.49
N VAL A 164 -7.62 3.94 -2.27
CA VAL A 164 -6.25 3.54 -1.92
C VAL A 164 -5.91 2.14 -2.46
N LEU A 165 -6.82 1.17 -2.33
CA LEU A 165 -6.58 -0.21 -2.73
C LEU A 165 -6.60 -0.42 -4.25
N SER A 166 -7.35 0.38 -5.01
CA SER A 166 -7.36 0.31 -6.47
C SER A 166 -5.97 0.50 -7.08
N LEU A 167 -5.08 1.16 -6.34
CA LEU A 167 -3.70 1.42 -6.71
C LEU A 167 -2.79 0.19 -6.65
N ILE A 168 -2.99 -0.66 -5.64
CA ILE A 168 -2.09 -1.77 -5.37
C ILE A 168 -2.28 -2.89 -6.41
N HIS A 169 -3.50 -3.06 -6.91
CA HIS A 169 -3.82 -4.15 -7.83
C HIS A 169 -3.46 -3.91 -9.30
N ILE A 170 -3.28 -2.66 -9.70
CA ILE A 170 -3.08 -2.30 -11.12
C ILE A 170 -1.60 -2.07 -11.45
N SER A 171 -0.75 -1.80 -10.47
CA SER A 171 0.67 -1.49 -10.69
C SER A 171 1.59 -2.70 -10.91
N GLU A 172 1.16 -3.92 -10.62
CA GLU A 172 1.99 -5.12 -10.74
C GLU A 172 2.14 -5.72 -12.15
N PRO A 173 1.19 -5.65 -13.09
CA PRO A 173 1.33 -6.35 -14.37
C PRO A 173 2.14 -5.62 -15.44
N THR A 174 2.53 -4.38 -15.26
CA THR A 174 3.10 -3.56 -16.37
C THR A 174 4.63 -3.58 -16.47
N ARG A 175 5.32 -4.45 -15.74
CA ARG A 175 6.74 -4.70 -15.99
C ARG A 175 6.91 -5.76 -17.07
N ARG A 176 6.81 -5.35 -18.33
CA ARG A 176 7.47 -6.00 -19.46
C ARG A 176 8.30 -5.00 -20.24
#